data_40259819aa5eea175a9f0b8425fa0490
#
_entry.id   40259819aa5eea175a9f0b8425fa0490
#
_cell.length_a   1.000
_cell.length_b   1.000
_cell.length_c   1.000
_cell.angle_alpha   90.00
_cell.angle_beta   90.00
_cell.angle_gamma   90.00
#
_symmetry.space_group_name_H-M   'P 1'
#
loop_
_entity.id
_entity.type
_entity.pdbx_description
1 polymer ?
#
loop_
_entity_poly.entity_id
_entity_poly.type
_entity_poly.pdbx_seq_one_letter_code
_entity_poly.pdbx_strand_id
1 'polypeptide(L)'
;MNRRFASPVLSGVAAALTGCQLDWVRDHPLGCRADEQALTRDVLYFGRSIPGGGEVDENAWQRFEHDVLSPSFARGYTVLDAHGRWQDATGATIGEDSRIVVLLHGDDLVNAKAVRDVAARYKTMFRQEAVLRERSAVCAAF
;
A
#
# COMPACT_ATOMS: atom_id res chain seq x y z
N MET A 1 -2.75 27.45 -81.14
CA MET A 1 -2.51 28.52 -80.13
C MET A 1 -2.61 27.87 -78.76
N ASN A 2 -1.47 27.36 -78.24
CA ASN A 2 -1.40 26.65 -76.98
C ASN A 2 -0.88 27.59 -75.91
N ARG A 3 -1.72 27.91 -74.92
CA ARG A 3 -1.28 28.59 -73.67
C ARG A 3 -1.09 27.55 -72.65
N ARG A 4 0.14 27.31 -72.21
CA ARG A 4 0.49 26.52 -71.02
C ARG A 4 0.37 27.41 -69.73
N PHE A 5 -0.49 27.05 -68.82
CA PHE A 5 -0.55 27.65 -67.50
C PHE A 5 0.43 26.91 -66.64
N ALA A 6 1.39 27.64 -66.05
CA ALA A 6 2.31 27.15 -65.04
C ALA A 6 1.65 27.31 -63.68
N SER A 7 1.55 26.21 -62.92
CA SER A 7 1.08 26.22 -61.51
C SER A 7 2.24 26.55 -60.57
N PRO A 8 2.07 27.40 -59.58
CA PRO A 8 3.09 27.63 -58.58
C PRO A 8 3.10 26.46 -57.57
N VAL A 9 4.31 25.94 -57.34
CA VAL A 9 4.59 24.97 -56.26
C VAL A 9 4.62 25.72 -54.94
N LEU A 10 3.62 25.49 -54.08
CA LEU A 10 3.68 25.93 -52.71
C LEU A 10 4.59 24.97 -51.91
N SER A 11 5.77 25.45 -51.56
CA SER A 11 6.63 24.78 -50.58
C SER A 11 6.03 24.93 -49.21
N GLY A 12 5.37 23.87 -48.71
CA GLY A 12 4.90 23.78 -47.33
C GLY A 12 6.09 23.54 -46.40
N VAL A 13 6.40 24.52 -45.55
CA VAL A 13 7.31 24.36 -44.43
C VAL A 13 6.57 23.53 -43.38
N ALA A 14 6.93 22.25 -43.25
CA ALA A 14 6.49 21.43 -42.14
C ALA A 14 7.21 21.88 -40.87
N ALA A 15 6.51 22.62 -40.02
CA ALA A 15 6.96 22.91 -38.67
C ALA A 15 6.94 21.59 -37.87
N ALA A 16 8.12 21.02 -37.63
CA ALA A 16 8.28 19.94 -36.67
C ALA A 16 7.99 20.48 -35.24
N LEU A 17 6.78 20.24 -34.78
CA LEU A 17 6.46 20.38 -33.37
C LEU A 17 7.21 19.27 -32.62
N THR A 18 8.39 19.59 -32.14
CA THR A 18 9.09 18.80 -31.11
C THR A 18 8.24 18.84 -29.86
N GLY A 19 7.29 17.89 -29.79
CA GLY A 19 6.56 17.64 -28.53
C GLY A 19 7.58 17.25 -27.50
N CYS A 20 7.75 18.07 -26.45
CA CYS A 20 8.34 17.61 -25.21
C CYS A 20 7.50 16.42 -24.74
N GLN A 21 7.96 15.21 -25.07
CA GLN A 21 7.36 14.02 -24.54
C GLN A 21 7.64 14.02 -23.04
N LEU A 22 6.58 14.10 -22.26
CA LEU A 22 6.62 13.88 -20.84
C LEU A 22 6.77 12.38 -20.58
N ASP A 23 7.90 11.80 -20.99
CA ASP A 23 8.19 10.37 -20.83
C ASP A 23 8.27 9.93 -19.36
N TRP A 24 8.53 10.88 -18.46
CA TRP A 24 8.62 10.62 -17.02
C TRP A 24 7.27 10.23 -16.37
N VAL A 25 6.13 10.56 -16.98
CA VAL A 25 4.79 10.21 -16.46
C VAL A 25 4.43 8.76 -16.75
N ARG A 26 5.07 8.10 -17.71
CA ARG A 26 4.78 6.71 -18.09
C ARG A 26 5.40 5.68 -17.15
N ASP A 27 6.53 6.00 -16.53
CA ASP A 27 7.27 5.05 -15.67
C ASP A 27 6.84 5.09 -14.20
N HIS A 28 6.06 6.11 -13.79
CA HIS A 28 5.64 6.27 -12.40
C HIS A 28 4.14 6.61 -12.32
N PRO A 29 3.26 5.61 -12.27
CA PRO A 29 1.80 5.82 -12.26
C PRO A 29 1.30 6.71 -11.11
N LEU A 30 2.11 6.89 -10.06
CA LEU A 30 1.82 7.79 -8.92
C LEU A 30 2.49 9.17 -9.06
N GLY A 31 3.26 9.43 -10.12
CA GLY A 31 4.05 10.66 -10.24
C GLY A 31 5.19 10.77 -9.23
N CYS A 32 5.77 9.65 -8.78
CA CYS A 32 6.92 9.63 -7.89
C CYS A 32 8.13 10.30 -8.54
N ARG A 33 9.00 10.88 -7.72
CA ARG A 33 10.26 11.49 -8.20
C ARG A 33 11.24 10.39 -8.65
N ALA A 34 12.28 10.79 -9.34
CA ALA A 34 13.27 9.85 -9.90
C ALA A 34 14.06 9.07 -8.83
N ASP A 35 14.18 9.62 -7.62
CA ASP A 35 14.82 9.01 -6.46
C ASP A 35 13.84 8.25 -5.54
N GLU A 36 12.57 8.19 -5.90
CA GLU A 36 11.50 7.52 -5.16
C GLU A 36 11.05 6.25 -5.88
N GLN A 37 10.55 5.30 -5.10
CA GLN A 37 9.92 4.08 -5.59
C GLN A 37 8.41 4.14 -5.33
N ALA A 38 7.62 3.71 -6.31
CA ALA A 38 6.20 3.48 -6.14
C ALA A 38 6.00 2.18 -5.36
N LEU A 39 5.44 2.26 -4.16
CA LEU A 39 5.18 1.13 -3.28
C LEU A 39 3.73 1.10 -2.82
N THR A 40 3.31 -0.07 -2.36
CA THR A 40 2.09 -0.22 -1.56
C THR A 40 2.41 -0.05 -0.09
N ARG A 41 1.66 0.80 0.59
CA ARG A 41 1.63 0.90 2.04
C ARG A 41 0.40 0.17 2.55
N ASP A 42 0.61 -0.87 3.34
CA ASP A 42 -0.42 -1.52 4.13
C ASP A 42 -0.25 -1.14 5.61
N VAL A 43 -1.35 -0.80 6.27
CA VAL A 43 -1.41 -0.55 7.72
C VAL A 43 -2.40 -1.54 8.31
N LEU A 44 -1.94 -2.35 9.25
CA LEU A 44 -2.74 -3.36 9.93
C LEU A 44 -2.92 -2.98 11.40
N TYR A 45 -4.16 -3.04 11.88
CA TYR A 45 -4.51 -2.73 13.26
C TYR A 45 -4.86 -4.03 13.98
N PHE A 46 -4.00 -4.44 14.89
CA PHE A 46 -4.13 -5.66 15.68
C PHE A 46 -4.65 -5.31 17.07
N GLY A 47 -5.96 -5.48 17.30
CA GLY A 47 -6.58 -5.29 18.60
C GLY A 47 -6.03 -6.30 19.62
N ARG A 48 -5.83 -5.87 20.85
CA ARG A 48 -5.26 -6.71 21.92
C ARG A 48 -6.31 -7.35 22.82
N SER A 49 -7.54 -6.85 22.85
CA SER A 49 -8.62 -7.44 23.64
C SER A 49 -9.08 -8.77 23.05
N ILE A 50 -9.10 -9.83 23.87
CA ILE A 50 -9.54 -11.17 23.42
C ILE A 50 -11.03 -11.34 23.72
N PRO A 51 -11.89 -11.66 22.74
CA PRO A 51 -13.29 -11.95 22.96
C PRO A 51 -13.50 -13.05 24.01
N GLY A 52 -14.33 -12.77 25.01
CA GLY A 52 -14.54 -13.68 26.14
C GLY A 52 -13.58 -13.48 27.29
N GLY A 53 -12.72 -12.48 27.24
CA GLY A 53 -11.82 -12.04 28.31
C GLY A 53 -10.35 -12.33 28.05
N GLY A 54 -9.51 -11.48 28.62
CA GLY A 54 -8.07 -11.51 28.46
C GLY A 54 -7.55 -10.53 27.42
N GLU A 55 -6.25 -10.53 27.28
CA GLU A 55 -5.52 -9.62 26.40
C GLU A 55 -4.36 -10.37 25.71
N VAL A 56 -4.03 -9.97 24.50
CA VAL A 56 -2.78 -10.35 23.85
C VAL A 56 -1.67 -9.59 24.56
N ASP A 57 -1.07 -10.22 25.57
CA ASP A 57 0.02 -9.64 26.35
C ASP A 57 1.29 -9.47 25.50
N GLU A 58 2.30 -8.82 26.07
CA GLU A 58 3.55 -8.53 25.37
C GLU A 58 4.27 -9.81 24.91
N ASN A 59 4.27 -10.87 25.74
CA ASN A 59 4.91 -12.13 25.37
C ASN A 59 4.17 -12.84 24.23
N ALA A 60 2.84 -12.79 24.21
CA ALA A 60 2.04 -13.35 23.12
C ALA A 60 2.25 -12.57 21.82
N TRP A 61 2.34 -11.23 21.91
CA TRP A 61 2.67 -10.39 20.78
C TRP A 61 4.06 -10.67 20.22
N GLN A 62 5.08 -10.74 21.06
CA GLN A 62 6.46 -11.03 20.65
C GLN A 62 6.58 -12.40 19.96
N ARG A 63 5.87 -13.42 20.44
CA ARG A 63 5.82 -14.72 19.74
C ARG A 63 5.17 -14.60 18.37
N PHE A 64 4.04 -13.88 18.26
CA PHE A 64 3.40 -13.64 16.95
C PHE A 64 4.32 -12.86 16.02
N GLU A 65 4.98 -11.85 16.50
CA GLU A 65 5.95 -11.06 15.75
C GLU A 65 7.12 -11.92 15.24
N HIS A 66 7.70 -12.72 16.13
CA HIS A 66 8.82 -13.59 15.80
C HIS A 66 8.41 -14.71 14.82
N ASP A 67 7.31 -15.40 15.08
CA ASP A 67 6.94 -16.61 14.37
C ASP A 67 6.13 -16.36 13.08
N VAL A 68 5.49 -15.18 12.96
CA VAL A 68 4.58 -14.87 11.87
C VAL A 68 4.96 -13.61 11.12
N LEU A 69 5.11 -12.46 11.79
CA LEU A 69 5.39 -11.19 11.11
C LEU A 69 6.79 -11.18 10.46
N SER A 70 7.83 -11.46 11.25
CA SER A 70 9.21 -11.38 10.79
C SER A 70 9.51 -12.30 9.61
N PRO A 71 9.06 -13.58 9.61
CA PRO A 71 9.25 -14.44 8.44
C PRO A 71 8.45 -14.00 7.21
N SER A 72 7.28 -13.37 7.42
CA SER A 72 6.42 -12.93 6.32
C SER A 72 6.92 -11.64 5.65
N PHE A 73 7.63 -10.80 6.40
CA PHE A 73 8.08 -9.47 5.95
C PHE A 73 9.57 -9.24 6.24
N ALA A 74 10.42 -10.10 5.70
CA ALA A 74 11.87 -10.06 5.89
C ALA A 74 12.53 -8.74 5.46
N ARG A 75 11.87 -7.93 4.62
CA ARG A 75 12.36 -6.59 4.21
C ARG A 75 12.09 -5.50 5.25
N GLY A 76 11.35 -5.82 6.30
CA GLY A 76 11.07 -4.94 7.42
C GLY A 76 9.62 -4.47 7.50
N TYR A 77 9.27 -4.00 8.67
CA TYR A 77 7.99 -3.39 9.03
C TYR A 77 8.20 -2.47 10.23
N THR A 78 7.23 -1.61 10.51
CA THR A 78 7.24 -0.76 11.70
C THR A 78 6.07 -1.14 12.60
N VAL A 79 6.31 -1.29 13.91
CA VAL A 79 5.27 -1.52 14.91
C VAL A 79 5.10 -0.28 15.77
N LEU A 80 3.86 0.13 16.00
CA LEU A 80 3.48 1.25 16.84
C LEU A 80 2.45 0.80 17.86
N ASP A 81 2.55 1.32 19.09
CA ASP A 81 1.48 1.22 20.07
C ASP A 81 0.38 2.22 19.75
N ALA A 82 -0.86 1.80 19.88
CA ALA A 82 -2.01 2.65 19.66
C ALA A 82 -3.13 2.33 20.66
N HIS A 83 -3.97 3.32 20.90
CA HIS A 83 -5.21 3.18 21.66
C HIS A 83 -6.35 3.72 20.83
N GLY A 84 -7.38 2.91 20.63
CA GLY A 84 -8.51 3.25 19.79
C GLY A 84 -9.86 3.00 20.46
N ARG A 85 -10.92 3.34 19.74
CA ARG A 85 -12.29 2.99 20.08
C ARG A 85 -12.98 2.47 18.84
N TRP A 86 -13.71 1.39 18.99
CA TRP A 86 -14.50 0.82 17.91
C TRP A 86 -15.87 0.37 18.42
N GLN A 87 -16.79 0.14 17.53
CA GLN A 87 -18.12 -0.33 17.87
C GLN A 87 -18.20 -1.83 17.55
N ASP A 88 -18.55 -2.63 18.54
CA ASP A 88 -18.73 -4.07 18.36
C ASP A 88 -20.04 -4.42 17.63
N ALA A 89 -20.25 -5.71 17.36
CA ALA A 89 -21.46 -6.19 16.68
C ALA A 89 -22.76 -5.89 17.43
N THR A 90 -22.69 -5.59 18.73
CA THR A 90 -23.86 -5.21 19.57
C THR A 90 -24.16 -3.71 19.54
N GLY A 91 -23.27 -2.89 18.96
CA GLY A 91 -23.34 -1.45 18.94
C GLY A 91 -22.69 -0.77 20.16
N ALA A 92 -22.07 -1.52 21.07
CA ALA A 92 -21.34 -0.96 22.19
C ALA A 92 -19.97 -0.40 21.75
N THR A 93 -19.63 0.79 22.29
CA THR A 93 -18.31 1.38 22.05
C THR A 93 -17.29 0.79 23.00
N ILE A 94 -16.26 0.14 22.46
CA ILE A 94 -15.17 -0.49 23.18
C ILE A 94 -13.90 0.32 23.00
N GLY A 95 -13.21 0.64 24.11
CA GLY A 95 -11.84 1.13 24.09
C GLY A 95 -10.88 -0.04 24.01
N GLU A 96 -9.87 0.04 23.13
CA GLU A 96 -8.96 -1.07 22.90
C GLU A 96 -7.54 -0.59 22.64
N ASP A 97 -6.59 -1.22 23.31
CA ASP A 97 -5.19 -1.11 22.95
C ASP A 97 -4.90 -1.96 21.73
N SER A 98 -4.05 -1.45 20.84
CA SER A 98 -3.74 -2.08 19.56
C SER A 98 -2.26 -1.97 19.23
N ARG A 99 -1.77 -2.91 18.43
CA ARG A 99 -0.50 -2.77 17.69
C ARG A 99 -0.82 -2.39 16.25
N ILE A 100 -0.20 -1.34 15.76
CA ILE A 100 -0.27 -0.95 14.36
C ILE A 100 1.01 -1.44 13.67
N VAL A 101 0.86 -2.22 12.61
CA VAL A 101 1.98 -2.65 11.76
C VAL A 101 1.88 -1.92 10.43
N VAL A 102 2.93 -1.16 10.11
CA VAL A 102 3.08 -0.47 8.83
C VAL A 102 4.04 -1.23 7.95
N LEU A 103 3.60 -1.55 6.75
CA LEU A 103 4.34 -2.28 5.73
C LEU A 103 4.51 -1.41 4.50
N LEU A 104 5.72 -1.42 3.92
CA LEU A 104 6.00 -0.90 2.59
C LEU A 104 6.52 -2.04 1.71
N HIS A 105 5.83 -2.32 0.61
CA HIS A 105 6.17 -3.46 -0.26
C HIS A 105 5.77 -3.20 -1.72
N GLY A 106 6.25 -4.04 -2.64
CA GLY A 106 5.83 -4.02 -4.04
C GLY A 106 4.35 -4.37 -4.19
N ASP A 107 3.70 -3.81 -5.22
CA ASP A 107 2.31 -4.13 -5.55
C ASP A 107 2.25 -5.44 -6.35
N ASP A 108 2.40 -6.56 -5.67
CA ASP A 108 2.37 -7.90 -6.25
C ASP A 108 1.51 -8.87 -5.44
N LEU A 109 1.16 -10.00 -6.06
CA LEU A 109 0.28 -11.00 -5.46
C LEU A 109 0.90 -11.72 -4.26
N VAL A 110 2.23 -11.86 -4.21
CA VAL A 110 2.94 -12.54 -3.12
C VAL A 110 2.84 -11.71 -1.85
N ASN A 111 3.17 -10.42 -1.93
CA ASN A 111 3.04 -9.49 -0.82
C ASN A 111 1.58 -9.34 -0.38
N ALA A 112 0.66 -9.18 -1.33
CA ALA A 112 -0.76 -9.06 -1.03
C ALA A 112 -1.31 -10.33 -0.32
N LYS A 113 -0.80 -11.53 -0.66
CA LYS A 113 -1.14 -12.77 0.03
C LYS A 113 -0.55 -12.81 1.43
N ALA A 114 0.72 -12.46 1.60
CA ALA A 114 1.39 -12.45 2.91
C ALA A 114 0.64 -11.56 3.92
N VAL A 115 0.22 -10.37 3.50
CA VAL A 115 -0.57 -9.46 4.34
C VAL A 115 -1.89 -10.10 4.80
N ARG A 116 -2.61 -10.76 3.88
CA ARG A 116 -3.87 -11.46 4.24
C ARG A 116 -3.63 -12.64 5.18
N ASP A 117 -2.58 -13.41 4.93
CA ASP A 117 -2.25 -14.60 5.74
C ASP A 117 -1.88 -14.22 7.17
N VAL A 118 -1.09 -13.15 7.35
CA VAL A 118 -0.73 -12.61 8.67
C VAL A 118 -1.98 -12.17 9.44
N ALA A 119 -2.88 -11.41 8.81
CA ALA A 119 -4.13 -11.00 9.44
C ALA A 119 -5.00 -12.21 9.82
N ALA A 120 -5.10 -13.21 8.95
CA ALA A 120 -5.86 -14.42 9.22
C ALA A 120 -5.26 -15.24 10.38
N ARG A 121 -3.92 -15.36 10.44
CA ARG A 121 -3.21 -16.04 11.54
C ARG A 121 -3.47 -15.36 12.89
N TYR A 122 -3.37 -14.02 12.94
CA TYR A 122 -3.66 -13.28 14.16
C TYR A 122 -5.08 -13.54 14.67
N LYS A 123 -6.07 -13.43 13.76
CA LYS A 123 -7.47 -13.71 14.08
C LYS A 123 -7.67 -15.11 14.67
N THR A 124 -7.04 -16.11 14.06
CA THR A 124 -7.14 -17.50 14.54
C THR A 124 -6.44 -17.70 15.89
N MET A 125 -5.23 -17.16 16.05
CA MET A 125 -4.43 -17.34 17.26
C MET A 125 -5.07 -16.68 18.50
N PHE A 126 -5.67 -15.51 18.31
CA PHE A 126 -6.18 -14.69 19.40
C PHE A 126 -7.70 -14.51 19.38
N ARG A 127 -8.40 -15.32 18.59
CA ARG A 127 -9.88 -15.30 18.47
C ARG A 127 -10.43 -13.91 18.13
N GLN A 128 -9.70 -13.13 17.35
CA GLN A 128 -10.11 -11.80 16.96
C GLN A 128 -11.19 -11.83 15.88
N GLU A 129 -12.18 -10.95 15.97
CA GLU A 129 -13.24 -10.82 14.97
C GLU A 129 -12.69 -10.23 13.66
N ALA A 130 -11.84 -9.20 13.80
CA ALA A 130 -11.29 -8.48 12.65
C ALA A 130 -9.83 -8.06 12.90
N VAL A 131 -9.12 -7.82 11.81
CA VAL A 131 -7.92 -6.99 11.73
C VAL A 131 -8.21 -5.94 10.68
N LEU A 132 -8.32 -4.68 11.08
CA LEU A 132 -8.51 -3.58 10.13
C LEU A 132 -7.26 -3.45 9.28
N ARG A 133 -7.45 -3.28 7.99
CA ARG A 133 -6.39 -3.03 7.01
C ARG A 133 -6.69 -1.79 6.20
N GLU A 134 -5.77 -0.86 6.19
CA GLU A 134 -5.74 0.23 5.23
C GLU A 134 -4.71 -0.06 4.15
N ARG A 135 -5.00 0.34 2.91
CA ARG A 135 -4.07 0.19 1.80
C ARG A 135 -4.03 1.46 0.96
N SER A 136 -2.83 1.92 0.65
CA SER A 136 -2.60 3.06 -0.23
C SER A 136 -1.35 2.85 -1.09
N ALA A 137 -1.32 3.49 -2.24
CA ALA A 137 -0.11 3.62 -3.03
C ALA A 137 0.67 4.84 -2.53
N VAL A 138 1.98 4.71 -2.40
CA VAL A 138 2.86 5.77 -1.88
C VAL A 138 4.15 5.83 -2.68
N CYS A 139 4.80 7.01 -2.66
CA CYS A 139 6.18 7.17 -3.09
C CYS A 139 7.09 7.10 -1.86
N ALA A 140 8.14 6.32 -1.91
CA ALA A 140 9.11 6.17 -0.82
C ALA A 140 10.55 6.24 -1.33
N ALA A 141 11.42 6.95 -0.61
CA ALA A 141 12.86 6.99 -0.81
C ALA A 141 13.57 6.30 0.36
N PHE A 142 14.74 5.69 0.10
CA PHE A 142 15.57 4.97 1.08
C PHE A 142 17.02 5.46 1.01
#